data_aeb72659a648944a2254ad706cdf3db0
#
_entry.id   aeb72659a648944a2254ad706cdf3db0
#
_cell.length_a   1.000
_cell.length_b   1.000
_cell.length_c   1.000
_cell.angle_alpha   90.00
_cell.angle_beta   90.00
_cell.angle_gamma   90.00
#
_symmetry.space_group_name_H-M   'P 1'
#
loop_
_entity.id
_entity.type
_entity.pdbx_description
1 polymer ?
#
loop_
_entity_poly.entity_id
_entity_poly.type
_entity_poly.pdbx_seq_one_letter_code
_entity_poly.pdbx_strand_id
1 'polypeptide(L)'
;SNSVTQDGAISAYLLSQNIIPPYRPSGKRDLDSTYAGGYLFCPKAGLYKYMFDEDLTSLYPCIIMSINIGRETLVGHIIDADDRNNRLALNDLKERDPEDELLVENSSGKRTYVNVKKLVSMIEKNNLAVSANGCFFSTDKESVLATVLNTWFDERVIYKNKMKEAYKSGNKVKGEHYHLMQYTMKILLNSLYGATALPTFRYGLPKYMISRAITLSGHRIIQESALCANRHMNKVLRNEIKLEI
;
A
#
# COMPACT_ATOMS: atom_id res chain seq x y z
N SER A 1 5.26 10.87 -19.33
CA SER A 1 5.15 10.90 -17.86
C SER A 1 5.18 9.48 -17.32
N ASN A 2 5.72 9.27 -16.14
CA ASN A 2 5.86 7.94 -15.52
C ASN A 2 4.52 7.16 -15.44
N SER A 3 3.39 7.84 -15.31
CA SER A 3 2.07 7.21 -15.26
C SER A 3 1.65 6.55 -16.58
N VAL A 4 2.00 7.13 -17.71
CA VAL A 4 1.71 6.54 -19.04
C VAL A 4 2.53 5.26 -19.20
N THR A 5 3.78 5.26 -18.73
CA THR A 5 4.64 4.09 -18.74
C THR A 5 4.07 2.96 -17.86
N GLN A 6 3.59 3.29 -16.65
CA GLN A 6 2.95 2.34 -15.74
C GLN A 6 1.67 1.74 -16.37
N ASP A 7 0.79 2.60 -16.86
CA ASP A 7 -0.45 2.19 -17.52
C ASP A 7 -0.19 1.27 -18.72
N GLY A 8 0.83 1.62 -19.53
CA GLY A 8 1.27 0.82 -20.67
C GLY A 8 1.86 -0.53 -20.27
N ALA A 9 2.73 -0.57 -19.26
CA ALA A 9 3.35 -1.80 -18.78
C ALA A 9 2.33 -2.79 -18.23
N ILE A 10 1.38 -2.31 -17.40
CA ILE A 10 0.31 -3.16 -16.86
C ILE A 10 -0.62 -3.63 -17.99
N SER A 11 -0.98 -2.75 -18.93
CA SER A 11 -1.83 -3.12 -20.06
C SER A 11 -1.16 -4.16 -20.97
N ALA A 12 0.15 -4.04 -21.23
CA ALA A 12 0.92 -5.02 -21.99
C ALA A 12 0.96 -6.38 -21.26
N TYR A 13 1.14 -6.37 -19.95
CA TYR A 13 1.08 -7.58 -19.15
C TYR A 13 -0.31 -8.26 -19.27
N LEU A 14 -1.41 -7.53 -19.08
CA LEU A 14 -2.76 -8.07 -19.19
C LEU A 14 -3.04 -8.66 -20.59
N LEU A 15 -2.64 -7.95 -21.64
CA LEU A 15 -2.79 -8.43 -23.00
C LEU A 15 -1.99 -9.73 -23.26
N SER A 16 -0.80 -9.86 -22.66
CA SER A 16 -0.03 -11.11 -22.73
C SER A 16 -0.74 -12.30 -22.05
N GLN A 17 -1.63 -12.02 -21.09
CA GLN A 17 -2.48 -13.00 -20.41
C GLN A 17 -3.87 -13.17 -21.08
N ASN A 18 -4.08 -12.60 -22.27
CA ASN A 18 -5.38 -12.56 -22.97
C ASN A 18 -6.49 -11.86 -22.16
N ILE A 19 -6.12 -10.91 -21.31
CA ILE A 19 -7.04 -10.10 -20.51
C ILE A 19 -7.13 -8.71 -21.14
N ILE A 20 -8.35 -8.26 -21.43
CA ILE A 20 -8.59 -6.92 -21.98
C ILE A 20 -8.43 -5.89 -20.85
N PRO A 21 -7.51 -4.91 -20.99
CA PRO A 21 -7.37 -3.84 -19.99
C PRO A 21 -8.66 -3.02 -19.85
N PRO A 22 -8.97 -2.52 -18.65
CA PRO A 22 -10.13 -1.68 -18.44
C PRO A 22 -10.04 -0.37 -19.25
N TYR A 23 -11.19 0.23 -19.53
CA TYR A 23 -11.24 1.51 -20.24
C TYR A 23 -10.53 2.62 -19.47
N ARG A 24 -9.86 3.52 -20.20
CA ARG A 24 -9.17 4.66 -19.58
C ARG A 24 -10.20 5.71 -19.15
N PRO A 25 -10.20 6.14 -17.88
CA PRO A 25 -11.10 7.19 -17.41
C PRO A 25 -10.88 8.50 -18.16
N SER A 26 -11.95 9.31 -18.32
CA SER A 26 -11.92 10.58 -19.07
C SER A 26 -11.10 11.70 -18.41
N GLY A 27 -10.56 11.46 -17.21
CA GLY A 27 -9.61 12.36 -16.56
C GLY A 27 -10.21 13.60 -15.90
N LYS A 28 -11.53 13.71 -15.76
CA LYS A 28 -12.13 14.76 -14.94
C LYS A 28 -11.76 14.53 -13.47
N ARG A 29 -10.99 15.45 -12.91
CA ARG A 29 -10.69 15.46 -11.47
C ARG A 29 -11.98 15.75 -10.71
N ASP A 30 -12.25 14.97 -9.69
CA ASP A 30 -13.12 15.38 -8.61
C ASP A 30 -12.29 16.38 -7.77
N LEU A 31 -12.44 17.67 -8.07
CA LEU A 31 -11.63 18.75 -7.47
C LEU A 31 -11.87 18.90 -5.97
N ASP A 32 -12.96 18.34 -5.46
CA ASP A 32 -13.36 18.44 -4.06
C ASP A 32 -12.78 17.29 -3.19
N SER A 33 -12.12 16.30 -3.79
CA SER A 33 -11.53 15.20 -3.04
C SER A 33 -10.03 15.39 -2.84
N THR A 34 -9.61 15.51 -1.58
CA THR A 34 -8.22 15.46 -1.15
C THR A 34 -7.97 14.15 -0.41
N TYR A 35 -6.74 13.66 -0.41
CA TYR A 35 -6.35 12.51 0.40
C TYR A 35 -5.01 12.74 1.10
N ALA A 36 -4.81 12.07 2.23
CA ALA A 36 -3.59 12.19 3.01
C ALA A 36 -2.40 11.62 2.21
N GLY A 37 -1.33 12.41 2.11
CA GLY A 37 -0.05 11.99 1.55
C GLY A 37 0.72 11.06 2.48
N GLY A 38 2.07 11.03 2.37
CA GLY A 38 2.93 10.27 3.28
C GLY A 38 2.82 10.76 4.72
N TYR A 39 2.97 9.84 5.68
CA TYR A 39 3.01 10.20 7.10
C TYR A 39 4.28 10.98 7.40
N LEU A 40 4.11 12.13 8.01
CA LEU A 40 5.21 12.97 8.51
C LEU A 40 4.99 13.21 10.01
N PHE A 41 5.97 12.84 10.78
CA PHE A 41 6.03 13.16 12.22
C PHE A 41 7.31 13.95 12.48
N CYS A 42 7.16 15.08 13.16
CA CYS A 42 8.30 15.88 13.58
C CYS A 42 8.52 15.64 15.07
N PRO A 43 9.59 14.96 15.49
CA PRO A 43 9.91 14.80 16.89
C PRO A 43 10.27 16.15 17.51
N LYS A 44 10.27 16.22 18.83
CA LYS A 44 10.68 17.43 19.57
C LYS A 44 12.07 17.88 19.12
N ALA A 45 12.21 19.14 18.76
CA ALA A 45 13.49 19.70 18.36
C ALA A 45 14.51 19.62 19.51
N GLY A 46 15.72 19.15 19.21
CA GLY A 46 16.76 18.99 20.21
C GLY A 46 18.05 18.39 19.62
N LEU A 47 19.07 18.28 20.47
CA LEU A 47 20.31 17.59 20.14
C LEU A 47 20.27 16.20 20.77
N TYR A 48 20.27 15.17 19.94
CA TYR A 48 20.19 13.79 20.37
C TYR A 48 21.53 13.08 20.14
N LYS A 49 21.96 12.29 21.13
CA LYS A 49 23.08 11.35 21.02
C LYS A 49 22.49 9.97 20.73
N TYR A 50 23.17 9.15 19.93
CA TYR A 50 22.78 7.76 19.66
C TYR A 50 21.42 7.64 18.94
N MET A 51 21.34 8.21 17.75
CA MET A 51 20.19 8.02 16.87
C MET A 51 20.34 6.74 16.02
N PHE A 52 19.24 6.06 15.81
CA PHE A 52 19.15 5.02 14.78
C PHE A 52 17.96 5.33 13.85
N ASP A 53 18.09 4.89 12.62
CA ASP A 53 17.10 5.11 11.57
C ASP A 53 16.59 3.77 11.06
N GLU A 54 15.27 3.62 10.95
CA GLU A 54 14.63 2.43 10.39
C GLU A 54 13.92 2.79 9.09
N ASP A 55 14.31 2.13 8.00
CA ASP A 55 13.66 2.28 6.69
C ASP A 55 12.89 1.02 6.31
N LEU A 56 11.61 1.19 6.00
CA LEU A 56 10.75 0.12 5.51
C LEU A 56 10.95 -0.06 4.01
N THR A 57 11.66 -1.10 3.62
CA THR A 57 11.98 -1.39 2.21
C THR A 57 10.69 -1.55 1.38
N SER A 58 10.50 -0.68 0.39
CA SER A 58 9.39 -0.74 -0.57
C SER A 58 8.00 -0.76 0.10
N LEU A 59 7.78 0.08 1.12
CA LEU A 59 6.57 0.07 1.95
C LEU A 59 5.27 0.03 1.14
N TYR A 60 5.05 0.95 0.20
CA TYR A 60 3.81 1.00 -0.57
C TYR A 60 3.61 -0.20 -1.50
N PRO A 61 4.61 -0.66 -2.27
CA PRO A 61 4.51 -1.93 -2.98
C PRO A 61 4.13 -3.10 -2.07
N CYS A 62 4.77 -3.23 -0.92
CA CYS A 62 4.46 -4.30 0.04
C CYS A 62 3.01 -4.22 0.56
N ILE A 63 2.49 -3.01 0.82
CA ILE A 63 1.09 -2.83 1.22
C ILE A 63 0.14 -3.30 0.13
N ILE A 64 0.38 -2.92 -1.14
CA ILE A 64 -0.46 -3.34 -2.26
C ILE A 64 -0.50 -4.87 -2.35
N MET A 65 0.64 -5.52 -2.26
CA MET A 65 0.75 -6.98 -2.33
C MET A 65 0.10 -7.66 -1.12
N SER A 66 0.37 -7.19 0.11
CA SER A 66 -0.10 -7.83 1.34
C SER A 66 -1.60 -7.70 1.56
N ILE A 67 -2.21 -6.57 1.18
CA ILE A 67 -3.66 -6.33 1.31
C ILE A 67 -4.39 -6.74 0.02
N ASN A 68 -3.65 -7.15 -1.01
CA ASN A 68 -4.21 -7.51 -2.31
C ASN A 68 -5.01 -6.37 -2.97
N ILE A 69 -4.47 -5.16 -2.88
CA ILE A 69 -5.14 -3.95 -3.35
C ILE A 69 -5.26 -3.97 -4.88
N GLY A 70 -6.48 -3.94 -5.38
CA GLY A 70 -6.80 -3.85 -6.80
C GLY A 70 -8.24 -3.40 -7.01
N ARG A 71 -8.52 -2.91 -8.22
CA ARG A 71 -9.88 -2.51 -8.58
C ARG A 71 -10.82 -3.70 -8.60
N GLU A 72 -10.34 -4.83 -9.12
CA GLU A 72 -11.07 -6.08 -9.31
C GLU A 72 -11.23 -6.88 -8.02
N THR A 73 -10.40 -6.62 -7.01
CA THR A 73 -10.46 -7.29 -5.71
C THR A 73 -11.27 -6.50 -4.67
N LEU A 74 -11.64 -5.25 -4.96
CA LEU A 74 -12.44 -4.44 -4.05
C LEU A 74 -13.86 -5.01 -3.93
N VAL A 75 -14.24 -5.43 -2.73
CA VAL A 75 -15.57 -5.97 -2.38
C VAL A 75 -16.50 -4.86 -1.87
N GLY A 76 -15.95 -3.90 -1.13
CA GLY A 76 -16.69 -2.79 -0.56
C GLY A 76 -15.82 -1.93 0.35
N HIS A 77 -16.43 -0.93 0.94
CA HIS A 77 -15.75 -0.05 1.89
C HIS A 77 -16.71 0.54 2.91
N ILE A 78 -16.16 0.92 4.07
CA ILE A 78 -16.88 1.67 5.08
C ILE A 78 -16.93 3.13 4.65
N ILE A 79 -18.14 3.73 4.67
CA ILE A 79 -18.31 5.17 4.49
C ILE A 79 -18.23 5.78 5.89
N ASP A 80 -17.06 6.33 6.23
CA ASP A 80 -16.86 7.05 7.49
C ASP A 80 -16.85 8.56 7.22
N ALA A 81 -17.49 9.31 8.10
CA ALA A 81 -17.52 10.77 8.05
C ALA A 81 -16.15 11.39 8.38
N ASP A 82 -15.29 10.68 9.11
CA ASP A 82 -13.94 11.15 9.46
C ASP A 82 -12.84 10.31 8.81
N ASP A 83 -12.66 10.55 7.54
CA ASP A 83 -11.65 9.94 6.68
C ASP A 83 -10.17 10.14 7.12
N ARG A 84 -9.93 10.97 8.13
CA ARG A 84 -8.59 11.26 8.64
C ARG A 84 -8.13 10.26 9.69
N ASN A 85 -9.05 9.48 10.24
CA ASN A 85 -8.74 8.43 11.19
C ASN A 85 -8.44 7.13 10.44
N ASN A 86 -7.19 6.83 10.21
CA ASN A 86 -6.68 5.57 9.64
C ASN A 86 -6.93 4.34 10.54
N ARG A 87 -8.09 4.25 11.18
CA ARG A 87 -8.45 3.26 12.21
C ARG A 87 -9.70 2.46 11.84
N LEU A 88 -9.69 1.94 10.60
CA LEU A 88 -10.73 1.05 10.10
C LEU A 88 -10.18 -0.30 9.65
N ALA A 89 -8.93 -0.63 10.02
CA ALA A 89 -8.38 -1.96 9.83
C ALA A 89 -9.13 -2.99 10.70
N LEU A 90 -9.00 -4.27 10.37
CA LEU A 90 -9.75 -5.33 11.07
C LEU A 90 -9.55 -5.31 12.60
N ASN A 91 -8.33 -5.06 13.07
CA ASN A 91 -8.08 -4.99 14.52
C ASN A 91 -8.77 -3.78 15.16
N ASP A 92 -8.77 -2.64 14.48
CA ASP A 92 -9.47 -1.45 14.97
C ASP A 92 -10.98 -1.67 15.04
N LEU A 93 -11.56 -2.40 14.07
CA LEU A 93 -12.97 -2.78 14.08
C LEU A 93 -13.31 -3.73 15.24
N LYS A 94 -12.41 -4.65 15.58
CA LYS A 94 -12.58 -5.57 16.71
C LYS A 94 -12.56 -4.88 18.08
N GLU A 95 -11.94 -3.71 18.16
CA GLU A 95 -11.87 -2.91 19.39
C GLU A 95 -13.10 -1.99 19.58
N ARG A 96 -13.97 -1.83 18.55
CA ARG A 96 -15.20 -1.05 18.62
C ARG A 96 -16.32 -1.79 19.33
N ASP A 97 -17.37 -1.05 19.75
CA ASP A 97 -18.59 -1.67 20.26
C ASP A 97 -19.19 -2.59 19.17
N PRO A 98 -19.44 -3.86 19.46
CA PRO A 98 -20.02 -4.81 18.51
C PRO A 98 -21.38 -4.39 17.94
N GLU A 99 -22.12 -3.57 18.66
CA GLU A 99 -23.46 -3.09 18.26
C GLU A 99 -23.43 -1.76 17.50
N ASP A 100 -22.25 -1.09 17.39
CA ASP A 100 -22.11 0.10 16.57
C ASP A 100 -22.48 -0.20 15.11
N GLU A 101 -23.25 0.70 14.50
CA GLU A 101 -23.64 0.60 13.10
C GLU A 101 -22.72 1.42 12.20
N LEU A 102 -22.17 0.79 11.18
CA LEU A 102 -21.34 1.41 10.15
C LEU A 102 -22.05 1.37 8.81
N LEU A 103 -21.99 2.47 8.07
CA LEU A 103 -22.48 2.54 6.70
C LEU A 103 -21.44 1.90 5.76
N VAL A 104 -21.81 0.83 5.09
CA VAL A 104 -20.96 0.10 4.15
C VAL A 104 -21.51 0.25 2.73
N GLU A 105 -20.66 0.55 1.78
CA GLU A 105 -20.95 0.53 0.35
C GLU A 105 -20.23 -0.66 -0.30
N ASN A 106 -20.97 -1.51 -1.00
CA ASN A 106 -20.38 -2.61 -1.74
C ASN A 106 -19.86 -2.19 -3.13
N SER A 107 -19.18 -3.09 -3.84
CA SER A 107 -18.63 -2.84 -5.18
C SER A 107 -19.69 -2.48 -6.24
N SER A 108 -20.98 -2.78 -6.01
CA SER A 108 -22.09 -2.38 -6.90
C SER A 108 -22.70 -1.01 -6.53
N GLY A 109 -22.17 -0.32 -5.51
CA GLY A 109 -22.66 0.98 -5.05
C GLY A 109 -23.86 0.92 -4.10
N LYS A 110 -24.29 -0.28 -3.67
CA LYS A 110 -25.36 -0.45 -2.68
C LYS A 110 -24.85 -0.12 -1.29
N ARG A 111 -25.56 0.77 -0.59
CA ARG A 111 -25.28 1.19 0.79
C ARG A 111 -26.17 0.49 1.78
N THR A 112 -25.59 0.04 2.88
CA THR A 112 -26.33 -0.68 3.95
C THR A 112 -25.68 -0.40 5.30
N TYR A 113 -26.46 -0.16 6.34
CA TYR A 113 -25.97 -0.13 7.71
C TYR A 113 -25.75 -1.57 8.21
N VAL A 114 -24.59 -1.80 8.80
CA VAL A 114 -24.18 -3.11 9.31
C VAL A 114 -23.53 -2.91 10.66
N ASN A 115 -23.95 -3.67 11.70
CA ASN A 115 -23.25 -3.61 12.98
C ASN A 115 -21.84 -4.21 12.88
N VAL A 116 -20.95 -3.73 13.73
CA VAL A 116 -19.53 -4.11 13.75
C VAL A 116 -19.34 -5.61 13.87
N LYS A 117 -20.10 -6.27 14.76
CA LYS A 117 -20.04 -7.73 14.97
C LYS A 117 -20.31 -8.51 13.68
N LYS A 118 -21.36 -8.14 12.96
CA LYS A 118 -21.73 -8.78 11.70
C LYS A 118 -20.73 -8.49 10.60
N LEU A 119 -20.20 -7.26 10.55
CA LEU A 119 -19.19 -6.84 9.61
C LEU A 119 -17.87 -7.62 9.79
N VAL A 120 -17.37 -7.71 11.03
CA VAL A 120 -16.17 -8.49 11.37
C VAL A 120 -16.36 -9.97 11.01
N SER A 121 -17.50 -10.56 11.37
CA SER A 121 -17.80 -11.95 11.01
C SER A 121 -17.83 -12.17 9.50
N MET A 122 -18.38 -11.24 8.72
CA MET A 122 -18.39 -11.30 7.26
C MET A 122 -16.96 -11.22 6.68
N ILE A 123 -16.13 -10.33 7.20
CA ILE A 123 -14.73 -10.16 6.77
C ILE A 123 -13.95 -11.45 7.02
N GLU A 124 -14.05 -12.02 8.23
CA GLU A 124 -13.33 -13.24 8.59
C GLU A 124 -13.83 -14.47 7.81
N LYS A 125 -15.15 -14.64 7.70
CA LYS A 125 -15.73 -15.77 6.95
C LYS A 125 -15.33 -15.79 5.48
N ASN A 126 -15.21 -14.61 4.85
CA ASN A 126 -14.85 -14.50 3.45
C ASN A 126 -13.35 -14.22 3.25
N ASN A 127 -12.53 -14.31 4.30
CA ASN A 127 -11.09 -14.09 4.26
C ASN A 127 -10.71 -12.78 3.52
N LEU A 128 -11.39 -11.66 3.86
CA LEU A 128 -11.14 -10.37 3.24
C LEU A 128 -9.97 -9.65 3.92
N ALA A 129 -9.10 -9.06 3.12
CA ALA A 129 -8.09 -8.13 3.61
C ALA A 129 -8.72 -6.73 3.79
N VAL A 130 -8.38 -6.04 4.88
CA VAL A 130 -8.95 -4.74 5.23
C VAL A 130 -7.85 -3.70 5.34
N SER A 131 -7.96 -2.64 4.55
CA SER A 131 -7.06 -1.49 4.63
C SER A 131 -7.44 -0.53 5.75
N ALA A 132 -6.51 0.32 6.17
CA ALA A 132 -6.73 1.26 7.27
C ALA A 132 -7.82 2.31 7.02
N ASN A 133 -8.20 2.54 5.76
CA ASN A 133 -9.34 3.38 5.38
C ASN A 133 -10.66 2.61 5.23
N GLY A 134 -10.72 1.35 5.69
CA GLY A 134 -11.93 0.56 5.69
C GLY A 134 -12.35 -0.02 4.33
N CYS A 135 -11.46 -0.12 3.36
CA CYS A 135 -11.72 -0.87 2.14
C CYS A 135 -11.47 -2.36 2.35
N PHE A 136 -12.34 -3.19 1.80
CA PHE A 136 -12.26 -4.66 1.86
C PHE A 136 -11.84 -5.21 0.51
N PHE A 137 -10.81 -6.05 0.50
CA PHE A 137 -10.30 -6.68 -0.72
C PHE A 137 -10.41 -8.20 -0.60
N SER A 138 -10.91 -8.86 -1.66
CA SER A 138 -10.90 -10.33 -1.74
C SER A 138 -9.48 -10.84 -1.84
N THR A 139 -9.22 -11.98 -1.20
CA THR A 139 -7.95 -12.71 -1.28
C THR A 139 -8.04 -13.98 -2.12
N ASP A 140 -9.18 -14.23 -2.78
CA ASP A 140 -9.40 -15.44 -3.59
C ASP A 140 -8.51 -15.50 -4.82
N LYS A 141 -8.21 -14.34 -5.39
CA LYS A 141 -7.30 -14.18 -6.54
C LYS A 141 -6.37 -13.00 -6.31
N GLU A 142 -5.14 -13.14 -6.74
CA GLU A 142 -4.19 -12.04 -6.68
C GLU A 142 -4.63 -10.89 -7.59
N SER A 143 -4.52 -9.65 -7.08
CA SER A 143 -4.85 -8.46 -7.86
C SER A 143 -3.82 -8.23 -8.97
N VAL A 144 -4.26 -7.60 -10.06
CA VAL A 144 -3.36 -7.23 -11.18
C VAL A 144 -2.20 -6.38 -10.70
N LEU A 145 -2.45 -5.43 -9.79
CA LEU A 145 -1.40 -4.57 -9.23
C LEU A 145 -0.41 -5.39 -8.40
N ALA A 146 -0.88 -6.32 -7.57
CA ALA A 146 -0.02 -7.19 -6.76
C ALA A 146 0.82 -8.12 -7.65
N THR A 147 0.20 -8.77 -8.66
CA THR A 147 0.91 -9.66 -9.59
C THR A 147 2.02 -8.93 -10.35
N VAL A 148 1.73 -7.74 -10.87
CA VAL A 148 2.74 -6.94 -11.59
C VAL A 148 3.86 -6.49 -10.64
N LEU A 149 3.53 -6.08 -9.42
CA LEU A 149 4.53 -5.70 -8.42
C LEU A 149 5.41 -6.88 -8.00
N ASN A 150 4.84 -8.06 -7.79
CA ASN A 150 5.59 -9.29 -7.51
C ASN A 150 6.57 -9.60 -8.64
N THR A 151 6.10 -9.56 -9.89
CA THR A 151 6.96 -9.78 -11.07
C THR A 151 8.13 -8.80 -11.11
N TRP A 152 7.88 -7.51 -10.93
CA TRP A 152 8.95 -6.48 -10.95
C TRP A 152 9.89 -6.60 -9.75
N PHE A 153 9.38 -7.03 -8.60
CA PHE A 153 10.19 -7.26 -7.42
C PHE A 153 11.17 -8.43 -7.63
N ASP A 154 10.67 -9.54 -8.17
CA ASP A 154 11.48 -10.72 -8.48
C ASP A 154 12.55 -10.42 -9.54
N GLU A 155 12.18 -9.72 -10.61
CA GLU A 155 13.13 -9.27 -11.62
C GLU A 155 14.22 -8.37 -11.02
N ARG A 156 13.84 -7.46 -10.13
CA ARG A 156 14.81 -6.62 -9.42
C ARG A 156 15.79 -7.44 -8.60
N VAL A 157 15.32 -8.46 -7.89
CA VAL A 157 16.18 -9.36 -7.10
C VAL A 157 17.16 -10.09 -8.02
N ILE A 158 16.69 -10.62 -9.16
CA ILE A 158 17.53 -11.29 -10.16
C ILE A 158 18.63 -10.34 -10.68
N TYR A 159 18.25 -9.13 -11.11
CA TYR A 159 19.24 -8.16 -11.60
C TYR A 159 20.22 -7.72 -10.52
N LYS A 160 19.77 -7.58 -9.27
CA LYS A 160 20.65 -7.24 -8.14
C LYS A 160 21.68 -8.32 -7.85
N ASN A 161 21.30 -9.60 -7.98
CA ASN A 161 22.22 -10.72 -7.82
C ASN A 161 23.23 -10.79 -8.98
N LYS A 162 22.76 -10.69 -10.22
CA LYS A 162 23.64 -10.62 -11.41
C LYS A 162 24.63 -9.44 -11.36
N MET A 163 24.19 -8.29 -10.85
CA MET A 163 25.05 -7.13 -10.62
C MET A 163 26.18 -7.46 -9.64
N LYS A 164 25.84 -8.06 -8.50
CA LYS A 164 26.85 -8.45 -7.49
C LYS A 164 27.86 -9.45 -8.04
N GLU A 165 27.42 -10.45 -8.80
CA GLU A 165 28.28 -11.45 -9.43
C GLU A 165 29.23 -10.81 -10.49
N ALA A 166 28.69 -9.92 -11.33
CA ALA A 166 29.49 -9.23 -12.33
C ALA A 166 30.59 -8.35 -11.70
N TYR A 167 30.27 -7.62 -10.63
CA TYR A 167 31.29 -6.85 -9.91
C TYR A 167 32.33 -7.74 -9.21
N LYS A 168 31.91 -8.86 -8.61
CA LYS A 168 32.84 -9.85 -7.99
C LYS A 168 33.79 -10.47 -9.02
N SER A 169 33.34 -10.72 -10.25
CA SER A 169 34.16 -11.22 -11.35
C SER A 169 35.03 -10.14 -12.05
N GLY A 170 34.99 -8.91 -11.57
CA GLY A 170 35.75 -7.77 -12.18
C GLY A 170 35.13 -7.21 -13.44
N ASN A 171 33.98 -7.71 -13.91
CA ASN A 171 33.31 -7.24 -15.12
C ASN A 171 32.47 -5.99 -14.82
N LYS A 172 33.12 -4.82 -14.78
CA LYS A 172 32.43 -3.56 -14.44
C LYS A 172 31.33 -3.19 -15.43
N VAL A 173 31.55 -3.37 -16.75
CA VAL A 173 30.55 -3.05 -17.77
C VAL A 173 29.24 -3.83 -17.55
N LYS A 174 29.35 -5.13 -17.31
CA LYS A 174 28.20 -5.98 -17.01
C LYS A 174 27.56 -5.62 -15.67
N GLY A 175 28.38 -5.25 -14.67
CA GLY A 175 27.93 -4.77 -13.37
C GLY A 175 27.08 -3.50 -13.49
N GLU A 176 27.52 -2.52 -14.25
CA GLU A 176 26.78 -1.27 -14.51
C GLU A 176 25.48 -1.52 -15.30
N HIS A 177 25.52 -2.40 -16.30
CA HIS A 177 24.31 -2.79 -17.03
C HIS A 177 23.23 -3.34 -16.08
N TYR A 178 23.58 -4.32 -15.23
CA TYR A 178 22.63 -4.87 -14.28
C TYR A 178 22.24 -3.89 -13.16
N HIS A 179 23.13 -2.95 -12.82
CA HIS A 179 22.80 -1.85 -11.92
C HIS A 179 21.66 -0.98 -12.50
N LEU A 180 21.76 -0.60 -13.77
CA LEU A 180 20.71 0.17 -14.44
C LEU A 180 19.39 -0.61 -14.51
N MET A 181 19.43 -1.91 -14.82
CA MET A 181 18.26 -2.76 -14.88
C MET A 181 17.53 -2.84 -13.52
N GLN A 182 18.25 -3.16 -12.43
CA GLN A 182 17.64 -3.20 -11.09
C GLN A 182 17.14 -1.83 -10.62
N TYR A 183 17.82 -0.74 -11.03
CA TYR A 183 17.40 0.61 -10.70
C TYR A 183 16.13 1.01 -11.44
N THR A 184 15.98 0.62 -12.69
CA THR A 184 14.73 0.80 -13.46
C THR A 184 13.56 0.09 -12.78
N MET A 185 13.74 -1.17 -12.33
CA MET A 185 12.72 -1.88 -11.57
C MET A 185 12.37 -1.17 -10.26
N LYS A 186 13.37 -0.62 -9.54
CA LYS A 186 13.13 0.18 -8.34
C LYS A 186 12.24 1.40 -8.63
N ILE A 187 12.50 2.09 -9.74
CA ILE A 187 11.68 3.25 -10.14
C ILE A 187 10.25 2.81 -10.46
N LEU A 188 10.06 1.72 -11.22
CA LEU A 188 8.76 1.18 -11.56
C LEU A 188 7.95 0.82 -10.31
N LEU A 189 8.56 0.06 -9.39
CA LEU A 189 7.94 -0.33 -8.11
C LEU A 189 7.47 0.89 -7.31
N ASN A 190 8.33 1.89 -7.14
CA ASN A 190 8.02 3.04 -6.29
C ASN A 190 7.06 4.05 -6.94
N SER A 191 7.03 4.13 -8.28
CA SER A 191 6.18 5.09 -8.99
C SER A 191 4.74 4.59 -9.21
N LEU A 192 4.48 3.28 -9.05
CA LEU A 192 3.15 2.72 -9.24
C LEU A 192 2.12 3.34 -8.27
N TYR A 193 2.51 3.50 -7.00
CA TYR A 193 1.65 4.19 -6.03
C TYR A 193 1.23 5.58 -6.52
N GLY A 194 2.18 6.39 -6.99
CA GLY A 194 1.87 7.72 -7.54
C GLY A 194 0.94 7.68 -8.75
N ALA A 195 1.01 6.62 -9.56
CA ALA A 195 0.09 6.43 -10.68
C ALA A 195 -1.36 6.17 -10.21
N THR A 196 -1.56 5.44 -9.11
CA THR A 196 -2.91 5.15 -8.58
C THR A 196 -3.68 6.40 -8.17
N ALA A 197 -2.99 7.50 -7.88
CA ALA A 197 -3.56 8.80 -7.54
C ALA A 197 -3.95 9.65 -8.76
N LEU A 198 -3.66 9.19 -9.98
CA LEU A 198 -3.97 9.96 -11.18
C LEU A 198 -5.37 9.63 -11.69
N PRO A 199 -6.19 10.65 -11.97
CA PRO A 199 -7.56 10.45 -12.47
C PRO A 199 -7.64 9.69 -13.81
N THR A 200 -6.55 9.69 -14.56
CA THR A 200 -6.44 9.00 -15.87
C THR A 200 -5.89 7.60 -15.80
N PHE A 201 -5.51 7.12 -14.61
CA PHE A 201 -4.95 5.78 -14.45
C PHE A 201 -6.05 4.73 -14.50
N ARG A 202 -5.92 3.74 -15.40
CA ARG A 202 -6.96 2.72 -15.67
C ARG A 202 -7.29 1.84 -14.47
N TYR A 203 -6.29 1.59 -13.62
CA TYR A 203 -6.37 0.67 -12.49
C TYR A 203 -6.65 1.39 -11.17
N GLY A 204 -6.89 2.70 -11.23
CA GLY A 204 -7.36 3.50 -10.10
C GLY A 204 -8.84 3.32 -9.83
N LEU A 205 -9.31 3.85 -8.69
CA LEU A 205 -10.71 3.90 -8.31
C LEU A 205 -11.15 5.35 -8.06
N PRO A 206 -12.46 5.64 -8.22
CA PRO A 206 -13.01 6.96 -7.87
C PRO A 206 -12.63 7.39 -6.46
N LYS A 207 -12.60 8.72 -6.22
CA LYS A 207 -12.32 9.34 -4.92
C LYS A 207 -10.99 8.87 -4.28
N TYR A 208 -9.99 8.56 -5.11
CA TYR A 208 -8.66 8.10 -4.66
C TYR A 208 -8.68 6.90 -3.70
N MET A 209 -9.69 6.06 -3.77
CA MET A 209 -9.92 4.98 -2.82
C MET A 209 -8.72 4.05 -2.66
N ILE A 210 -8.08 3.63 -3.79
CA ILE A 210 -6.85 2.82 -3.78
C ILE A 210 -5.68 3.58 -3.16
N SER A 211 -5.45 4.82 -3.58
CA SER A 211 -4.32 5.63 -3.07
C SER A 211 -4.44 5.87 -1.58
N ARG A 212 -5.67 6.11 -1.10
CA ARG A 212 -5.98 6.27 0.33
C ARG A 212 -5.76 4.97 1.10
N ALA A 213 -6.19 3.82 0.53
CA ALA A 213 -5.95 2.52 1.14
C ALA A 213 -4.45 2.28 1.35
N ILE A 214 -3.62 2.64 0.37
CA ILE A 214 -2.17 2.49 0.45
C ILE A 214 -1.56 3.43 1.49
N THR A 215 -1.85 4.75 1.41
CA THR A 215 -1.22 5.73 2.30
C THR A 215 -1.64 5.59 3.75
N LEU A 216 -2.94 5.43 4.03
CA LEU A 216 -3.42 5.30 5.39
C LEU A 216 -2.99 3.98 6.05
N SER A 217 -2.88 2.90 5.27
CA SER A 217 -2.26 1.67 5.76
C SER A 217 -0.77 1.85 6.04
N GLY A 218 -0.06 2.63 5.20
CA GLY A 218 1.32 3.02 5.45
C GLY A 218 1.49 3.85 6.72
N HIS A 219 0.62 4.83 6.97
CA HIS A 219 0.59 5.59 8.23
C HIS A 219 0.47 4.66 9.43
N ARG A 220 -0.48 3.71 9.37
CA ARG A 220 -0.71 2.76 10.46
C ARG A 220 0.51 1.87 10.71
N ILE A 221 1.12 1.34 9.65
CA ILE A 221 2.32 0.50 9.76
C ILE A 221 3.47 1.27 10.39
N ILE A 222 3.74 2.50 9.95
CA ILE A 222 4.82 3.33 10.50
C ILE A 222 4.57 3.61 11.99
N GLN A 223 3.35 4.01 12.36
CA GLN A 223 2.97 4.28 13.74
C GLN A 223 3.13 3.06 14.64
N GLU A 224 2.66 1.89 14.21
CA GLU A 224 2.80 0.64 14.96
C GLU A 224 4.26 0.17 15.05
N SER A 225 5.03 0.27 13.95
CA SER A 225 6.46 -0.06 13.95
C SER A 225 7.22 0.78 14.95
N ALA A 226 6.97 2.09 14.96
CA ALA A 226 7.56 3.03 15.91
C ALA A 226 7.20 2.69 17.36
N LEU A 227 5.92 2.40 17.64
CA LEU A 227 5.48 1.97 18.99
C LEU A 227 6.12 0.63 19.41
N CYS A 228 6.23 -0.32 18.48
CA CYS A 228 6.88 -1.60 18.76
C CYS A 228 8.38 -1.45 19.03
N ALA A 229 9.07 -0.63 18.23
CA ALA A 229 10.49 -0.32 18.43
C ALA A 229 10.71 0.31 19.81
N ASN A 230 9.91 1.31 20.19
CA ASN A 230 9.98 1.94 21.51
C ASN A 230 9.75 0.97 22.66
N ARG A 231 8.70 0.14 22.56
CA ARG A 231 8.43 -0.86 23.61
C ARG A 231 9.59 -1.82 23.75
N HIS A 232 10.17 -2.28 22.63
CA HIS A 232 11.32 -3.18 22.63
C HIS A 232 12.56 -2.52 23.25
N MET A 233 12.92 -1.33 22.79
CA MET A 233 14.08 -0.58 23.27
C MET A 233 13.96 -0.24 24.76
N ASN A 234 12.80 0.22 25.22
CA ASN A 234 12.56 0.49 26.64
C ASN A 234 12.67 -0.76 27.49
N LYS A 235 12.26 -1.94 26.97
CA LYS A 235 12.42 -3.23 27.66
C LYS A 235 13.89 -3.65 27.74
N VAL A 236 14.64 -3.51 26.64
CA VAL A 236 16.06 -3.89 26.56
C VAL A 236 16.91 -2.98 27.41
N LEU A 237 16.67 -1.68 27.38
CA LEU A 237 17.42 -0.66 28.10
C LEU A 237 16.96 -0.49 29.56
N ARG A 238 16.02 -1.33 30.04
CA ARG A 238 15.48 -1.29 31.41
C ARG A 238 15.00 0.10 31.84
N ASN A 239 14.38 0.85 30.92
CA ASN A 239 13.93 2.23 31.10
C ASN A 239 15.06 3.26 31.36
N GLU A 240 16.32 2.91 31.07
CA GLU A 240 17.45 3.83 31.21
C GLU A 240 17.40 4.98 30.17
N ILE A 241 16.73 4.72 29.04
CA ILE A 241 16.50 5.71 27.97
C ILE A 241 15.02 5.71 27.62
N LYS A 242 14.34 6.81 27.86
CA LYS A 242 12.99 7.04 27.35
C LYS A 242 13.10 7.52 25.90
N LEU A 243 12.64 6.70 24.97
CA LEU A 243 12.46 7.10 23.58
C LEU A 243 11.11 7.81 23.48
N GLU A 244 11.13 9.10 23.17
CA GLU A 244 9.92 9.86 22.84
C GLU A 244 9.75 9.82 21.31
N ILE A 245 8.59 9.35 20.85
CA ILE A 245 8.15 9.44 19.45
C ILE A 245 7.08 10.49 19.34
#